data_b876d32d823a2a369f13970fd4353fbb
#
_entry.id   b876d32d823a2a369f13970fd4353fbb
#
_cell.length_a   1.000
_cell.length_b   1.000
_cell.length_c   1.000
_cell.angle_alpha   90.00
_cell.angle_beta   90.00
_cell.angle_gamma   90.00
#
_symmetry.space_group_name_H-M   'P 1'
#
loop_
_entity.id
_entity.type
_entity.pdbx_description
1 polymer ?
#
loop_
_entity_poly.entity_id
_entity_poly.type
_entity_poly.pdbx_seq_one_letter_code
_entity_poly.pdbx_strand_id
1 'polypeptide(L)'
;MTRTMKAAWGGLGVSVIALGLKFAAYWVTGSVALYSDALETTINVVGALTALIALWFSEQPADANHPYGHQKAEYISAAVEAFMVVATAFAIGREAYFGWQNPHAPETPFVGIAFNATSGIVNLLWALFLIRVGRRWRSPALAASGKHIMTDVWTSGGILVGFALIPLTGWLRLDPALAAIVAINILWSGGEMLRESMRGLMDEASDPETLADIRRIISENRGGAIEAHDVRTRVAGNMTFVEFHLVVPGDMTVDAAHGLCDRIEAALLARLKDASITIHVEPESQSTGDHGWSDDREGARQITTGVGIVMLKIYEGGSPPRFRLWSDSGQSFEPRKVTIETVRPSGVWRRFTMADRGGYMESIEEIPEPHVFTAYLKIGAETYAVDFVERAQTSH
;
A
#
# COMPACT_ATOMS: atom_id res chain seq x y z
N MET A 1 16.84 20.97 -17.31
CA MET A 1 16.77 19.51 -17.21
C MET A 1 17.55 19.06 -15.98
N THR A 2 16.90 18.46 -15.00
CA THR A 2 17.51 18.02 -13.75
C THR A 2 18.48 16.86 -14.00
N ARG A 3 19.39 16.58 -13.03
CA ARG A 3 20.32 15.44 -13.14
C ARG A 3 19.57 14.10 -13.19
N THR A 4 18.47 13.99 -12.45
CA THR A 4 17.57 12.83 -12.45
C THR A 4 16.92 12.61 -13.82
N MET A 5 16.42 13.65 -14.45
CA MET A 5 15.84 13.59 -15.78
C MET A 5 16.85 13.14 -16.85
N LYS A 6 18.11 13.60 -16.76
CA LYS A 6 19.18 13.13 -17.66
C LYS A 6 19.48 11.65 -17.49
N ALA A 7 19.47 11.17 -16.26
CA ALA A 7 19.65 9.75 -15.96
C ALA A 7 18.47 8.90 -16.48
N ALA A 8 17.22 9.39 -16.36
CA ALA A 8 16.04 8.70 -16.90
C ALA A 8 16.10 8.57 -18.44
N TRP A 9 16.45 9.65 -19.17
CA TRP A 9 16.68 9.59 -20.62
C TRP A 9 17.83 8.67 -21.01
N GLY A 10 18.91 8.65 -20.20
CA GLY A 10 20.00 7.68 -20.38
C GLY A 10 19.52 6.24 -20.22
N GLY A 11 18.65 5.98 -19.24
CA GLY A 11 18.00 4.68 -19.03
C GLY A 11 17.19 4.24 -20.24
N LEU A 12 16.35 5.13 -20.76
CA LEU A 12 15.56 4.83 -21.98
C LEU A 12 16.47 4.47 -23.15
N GLY A 13 17.56 5.21 -23.37
CA GLY A 13 18.53 4.91 -24.43
C GLY A 13 19.19 3.53 -24.27
N VAL A 14 19.59 3.18 -23.05
CA VAL A 14 20.16 1.85 -22.73
C VAL A 14 19.12 0.75 -22.94
N SER A 15 17.89 0.94 -22.51
CA SER A 15 16.80 -0.02 -22.69
C SER A 15 16.50 -0.26 -24.18
N VAL A 16 16.54 0.77 -25.03
CA VAL A 16 16.37 0.62 -26.49
C VAL A 16 17.53 -0.19 -27.10
N ILE A 17 18.77 0.03 -26.65
CA ILE A 17 19.92 -0.76 -27.09
C ILE A 17 19.76 -2.22 -26.69
N ALA A 18 19.41 -2.47 -25.41
CA ALA A 18 19.17 -3.81 -24.89
C ALA A 18 18.05 -4.52 -25.66
N LEU A 19 16.96 -3.81 -25.98
CA LEU A 19 15.86 -4.30 -26.79
C LEU A 19 16.31 -4.74 -28.18
N GLY A 20 17.10 -3.93 -28.86
CA GLY A 20 17.65 -4.26 -30.18
C GLY A 20 18.50 -5.53 -30.14
N LEU A 21 19.34 -5.70 -29.11
CA LEU A 21 20.17 -6.90 -28.94
C LEU A 21 19.34 -8.15 -28.65
N LYS A 22 18.29 -8.04 -27.85
CA LYS A 22 17.38 -9.16 -27.53
C LYS A 22 16.55 -9.60 -28.72
N PHE A 23 16.03 -8.66 -29.52
CA PHE A 23 15.38 -9.01 -30.78
C PHE A 23 16.33 -9.63 -31.79
N ALA A 24 17.56 -9.15 -31.88
CA ALA A 24 18.58 -9.78 -32.73
C ALA A 24 18.86 -11.22 -32.30
N ALA A 25 18.95 -11.48 -30.98
CA ALA A 25 19.09 -12.83 -30.44
C ALA A 25 17.91 -13.73 -30.85
N TYR A 26 16.68 -13.24 -30.74
CA TYR A 26 15.48 -13.96 -31.15
C TYR A 26 15.49 -14.26 -32.67
N TRP A 27 15.70 -13.26 -33.51
CA TRP A 27 15.65 -13.43 -34.98
C TRP A 27 16.72 -14.41 -35.53
N VAL A 28 17.86 -14.50 -34.87
CA VAL A 28 18.93 -15.41 -35.24
C VAL A 28 18.70 -16.83 -34.77
N THR A 29 17.94 -17.02 -33.66
CA THR A 29 17.78 -18.33 -33.02
C THR A 29 16.39 -18.94 -33.19
N GLY A 30 15.36 -18.13 -33.41
CA GLY A 30 13.96 -18.56 -33.39
C GLY A 30 13.47 -19.04 -32.02
N SER A 31 14.22 -18.77 -30.91
CA SER A 31 13.90 -19.25 -29.57
C SER A 31 12.70 -18.53 -28.97
N VAL A 32 11.74 -19.29 -28.45
CA VAL A 32 10.54 -18.76 -27.78
C VAL A 32 10.93 -18.09 -26.45
N ALA A 33 11.91 -18.63 -25.72
CA ALA A 33 12.39 -18.03 -24.48
C ALA A 33 13.08 -16.69 -24.72
N LEU A 34 13.90 -16.56 -25.78
CA LEU A 34 14.53 -15.29 -26.15
C LEU A 34 13.52 -14.27 -26.69
N TYR A 35 12.47 -14.72 -27.38
CA TYR A 35 11.34 -13.88 -27.77
C TYR A 35 10.61 -13.32 -26.56
N SER A 36 10.37 -14.16 -25.55
CA SER A 36 9.74 -13.73 -24.29
C SER A 36 10.53 -12.62 -23.59
N ASP A 37 11.85 -12.79 -23.52
CA ASP A 37 12.77 -11.82 -22.92
C ASP A 37 12.81 -10.48 -23.73
N ALA A 38 12.71 -10.54 -25.06
CA ALA A 38 12.60 -9.36 -25.91
C ALA A 38 11.25 -8.63 -25.75
N LEU A 39 10.14 -9.36 -25.63
CA LEU A 39 8.81 -8.79 -25.39
C LEU A 39 8.72 -8.11 -24.02
N GLU A 40 9.24 -8.72 -22.97
CA GLU A 40 9.34 -8.11 -21.64
C GLU A 40 10.10 -6.80 -21.69
N THR A 41 11.24 -6.76 -22.35
CA THR A 41 12.03 -5.54 -22.54
C THR A 41 11.29 -4.49 -23.38
N THR A 42 10.46 -4.88 -24.33
CA THR A 42 9.61 -3.96 -25.11
C THR A 42 8.63 -3.23 -24.20
N ILE A 43 7.96 -3.96 -23.31
CA ILE A 43 7.03 -3.36 -22.33
C ILE A 43 7.77 -2.41 -21.40
N ASN A 44 8.96 -2.79 -20.93
CA ASN A 44 9.76 -1.92 -20.05
C ASN A 44 10.15 -0.60 -20.74
N VAL A 45 10.45 -0.62 -22.05
CA VAL A 45 10.74 0.59 -22.83
C VAL A 45 9.49 1.45 -22.99
N VAL A 46 8.35 0.85 -23.37
CA VAL A 46 7.08 1.57 -23.52
C VAL A 46 6.61 2.11 -22.17
N GLY A 47 6.72 1.30 -21.10
CA GLY A 47 6.39 1.69 -19.72
C GLY A 47 7.23 2.89 -19.25
N ALA A 48 8.54 2.86 -19.47
CA ALA A 48 9.41 3.98 -19.14
C ALA A 48 9.03 5.28 -19.88
N LEU A 49 8.61 5.16 -21.16
CA LEU A 49 8.16 6.33 -21.94
C LEU A 49 6.82 6.85 -21.43
N THR A 50 5.85 5.98 -21.17
CA THR A 50 4.53 6.39 -20.64
C THR A 50 4.65 6.97 -19.23
N ALA A 51 5.53 6.41 -18.38
CA ALA A 51 5.83 6.95 -17.06
C ALA A 51 6.45 8.35 -17.12
N LEU A 52 7.37 8.61 -18.06
CA LEU A 52 7.94 9.95 -18.27
C LEU A 52 6.87 10.97 -18.68
N ILE A 53 5.95 10.58 -19.57
CA ILE A 53 4.83 11.43 -20.01
C ILE A 53 3.88 11.69 -18.84
N ALA A 54 3.52 10.65 -18.08
CA ALA A 54 2.64 10.77 -16.92
C ALA A 54 3.24 11.66 -15.84
N LEU A 55 4.54 11.51 -15.55
CA LEU A 55 5.25 12.33 -14.59
C LEU A 55 5.26 13.81 -15.03
N TRP A 56 5.53 14.09 -16.32
CA TRP A 56 5.44 15.45 -16.83
C TRP A 56 4.04 16.04 -16.68
N PHE A 57 2.99 15.22 -16.87
CA PHE A 57 1.61 15.66 -16.71
C PHE A 57 1.24 15.83 -15.24
N SER A 58 1.70 14.96 -14.35
CA SER A 58 1.45 15.00 -12.90
C SER A 58 2.08 16.23 -12.23
N GLU A 59 3.20 16.73 -12.76
CA GLU A 59 3.88 17.94 -12.27
C GLU A 59 3.14 19.25 -12.68
N GLN A 60 2.09 19.18 -13.54
CA GLN A 60 1.31 20.38 -13.89
C GLN A 60 0.52 20.87 -12.67
N PRO A 61 0.48 22.18 -12.44
CA PRO A 61 -0.29 22.76 -11.34
C PRO A 61 -1.79 22.45 -11.50
N ALA A 62 -2.51 22.55 -10.39
CA ALA A 62 -3.96 22.48 -10.39
C ALA A 62 -4.56 23.54 -11.33
N ASP A 63 -5.60 23.17 -12.07
CA ASP A 63 -6.33 24.03 -13.01
C ASP A 63 -7.84 23.99 -12.74
N ALA A 64 -8.63 24.73 -13.54
CA ALA A 64 -10.07 24.80 -13.36
C ALA A 64 -10.80 23.46 -13.56
N ASN A 65 -10.24 22.54 -14.35
CA ASN A 65 -10.81 21.22 -14.61
C ASN A 65 -10.31 20.18 -13.61
N HIS A 66 -9.09 20.38 -13.06
CA HIS A 66 -8.43 19.50 -12.11
C HIS A 66 -7.99 20.28 -10.87
N PRO A 67 -8.95 20.69 -9.97
CA PRO A 67 -8.66 21.55 -8.82
C PRO A 67 -7.70 20.92 -7.81
N TYR A 68 -7.63 19.58 -7.76
CA TYR A 68 -6.72 18.81 -6.89
C TYR A 68 -5.38 18.48 -7.54
N GLY A 69 -5.13 18.96 -8.79
CA GLY A 69 -3.92 18.66 -9.55
C GLY A 69 -4.04 17.43 -10.42
N HIS A 70 -2.91 17.03 -11.00
CA HIS A 70 -2.85 15.98 -12.03
C HIS A 70 -2.13 14.70 -11.57
N GLN A 71 -1.83 14.57 -10.27
CA GLN A 71 -0.98 13.51 -9.70
C GLN A 71 -1.51 12.09 -9.99
N LYS A 72 -2.83 11.91 -10.12
CA LYS A 72 -3.43 10.61 -10.46
C LYS A 72 -3.07 10.11 -11.87
N ALA A 73 -2.50 10.95 -12.73
CA ALA A 73 -2.00 10.56 -14.05
C ALA A 73 -0.95 9.45 -13.96
N GLU A 74 -0.16 9.41 -12.88
CA GLU A 74 0.84 8.36 -12.65
C GLU A 74 0.18 6.98 -12.46
N TYR A 75 -0.93 6.90 -11.68
CA TYR A 75 -1.68 5.66 -11.50
C TYR A 75 -2.36 5.18 -12.78
N ILE A 76 -2.87 6.12 -13.61
CA ILE A 76 -3.46 5.78 -14.91
C ILE A 76 -2.39 5.19 -15.82
N SER A 77 -1.21 5.81 -15.86
CA SER A 77 -0.08 5.29 -16.65
C SER A 77 0.34 3.90 -16.18
N ALA A 78 0.48 3.70 -14.88
CA ALA A 78 0.84 2.40 -14.30
C ALA A 78 -0.24 1.33 -14.56
N ALA A 79 -1.52 1.69 -14.56
CA ALA A 79 -2.60 0.77 -14.93
C ALA A 79 -2.55 0.36 -16.40
N VAL A 80 -2.26 1.30 -17.32
CA VAL A 80 -2.08 1.02 -18.75
C VAL A 80 -0.86 0.11 -18.96
N GLU A 81 0.25 0.40 -18.29
CA GLU A 81 1.46 -0.43 -18.34
C GLU A 81 1.17 -1.86 -17.82
N ALA A 82 0.51 -1.99 -16.67
CA ALA A 82 0.11 -3.28 -16.12
C ALA A 82 -0.77 -4.09 -17.09
N PHE A 83 -1.69 -3.43 -17.77
CA PHE A 83 -2.52 -4.08 -18.79
C PHE A 83 -1.68 -4.60 -19.98
N MET A 84 -0.71 -3.80 -20.44
CA MET A 84 0.22 -4.24 -21.49
C MET A 84 1.08 -5.43 -21.05
N VAL A 85 1.56 -5.41 -19.79
CA VAL A 85 2.32 -6.51 -19.19
C VAL A 85 1.48 -7.80 -19.18
N VAL A 86 0.23 -7.74 -18.72
CA VAL A 86 -0.69 -8.89 -18.71
C VAL A 86 -0.96 -9.40 -20.12
N ALA A 87 -1.23 -8.52 -21.08
CA ALA A 87 -1.46 -8.90 -22.48
C ALA A 87 -0.22 -9.60 -23.07
N THR A 88 0.98 -9.12 -22.77
CA THR A 88 2.24 -9.73 -23.20
C THR A 88 2.45 -11.11 -22.58
N ALA A 89 2.12 -11.29 -21.29
CA ALA A 89 2.17 -12.61 -20.66
C ALA A 89 1.30 -13.64 -21.39
N PHE A 90 0.10 -13.25 -21.82
CA PHE A 90 -0.74 -14.12 -22.65
C PHE A 90 -0.15 -14.41 -24.03
N ALA A 91 0.45 -13.42 -24.69
CA ALA A 91 1.12 -13.62 -25.97
C ALA A 91 2.29 -14.61 -25.85
N ILE A 92 3.13 -14.45 -24.82
CA ILE A 92 4.24 -15.36 -24.51
C ILE A 92 3.71 -16.77 -24.19
N GLY A 93 2.67 -16.87 -23.35
CA GLY A 93 2.06 -18.15 -23.00
C GLY A 93 1.51 -18.91 -24.22
N ARG A 94 0.93 -18.16 -25.18
CA ARG A 94 0.47 -18.71 -26.44
C ARG A 94 1.65 -19.29 -27.26
N GLU A 95 2.71 -18.52 -27.43
CA GLU A 95 3.91 -18.98 -28.17
C GLU A 95 4.58 -20.17 -27.46
N ALA A 96 4.66 -20.17 -26.14
CA ALA A 96 5.16 -21.29 -25.37
C ALA A 96 4.33 -22.56 -25.58
N TYR A 97 2.98 -22.43 -25.64
CA TYR A 97 2.09 -23.56 -25.92
C TYR A 97 2.32 -24.16 -27.32
N PHE A 98 2.42 -23.34 -28.36
CA PHE A 98 2.71 -23.82 -29.71
C PHE A 98 4.11 -24.41 -29.84
N GLY A 99 5.12 -23.78 -29.22
CA GLY A 99 6.49 -24.31 -29.16
C GLY A 99 6.58 -25.66 -28.42
N TRP A 100 5.75 -25.86 -27.39
CA TRP A 100 5.67 -27.16 -26.69
C TRP A 100 5.13 -28.27 -27.58
N GLN A 101 4.14 -27.97 -28.44
CA GLN A 101 3.55 -28.96 -29.37
C GLN A 101 4.50 -29.25 -30.54
N ASN A 102 5.23 -28.26 -31.02
CA ASN A 102 6.13 -28.34 -32.17
C ASN A 102 7.54 -27.93 -31.77
N PRO A 103 8.25 -28.71 -30.95
CA PRO A 103 9.57 -28.33 -30.47
C PRO A 103 10.57 -28.38 -31.64
N HIS A 104 11.29 -27.29 -31.84
CA HIS A 104 12.35 -27.19 -32.85
C HIS A 104 13.67 -26.81 -32.20
N ALA A 105 14.77 -27.22 -32.81
CA ALA A 105 16.10 -26.84 -32.36
C ALA A 105 16.33 -25.36 -32.70
N PRO A 106 16.84 -24.55 -31.72
CA PRO A 106 17.23 -23.17 -32.02
C PRO A 106 18.31 -23.14 -33.11
N GLU A 107 18.16 -22.25 -34.07
CA GLU A 107 19.20 -21.97 -35.04
C GLU A 107 20.33 -21.16 -34.36
N THR A 108 21.57 -21.47 -34.71
CA THR A 108 22.77 -20.73 -34.22
C THR A 108 22.75 -20.35 -32.71
N PRO A 109 22.59 -21.31 -31.79
CA PRO A 109 22.34 -21.01 -30.38
C PRO A 109 23.46 -20.16 -29.70
N PHE A 110 24.70 -20.37 -30.11
CA PHE A 110 25.84 -19.60 -29.57
C PHE A 110 25.81 -18.11 -29.93
N VAL A 111 25.27 -17.78 -31.10
CA VAL A 111 25.13 -16.37 -31.53
C VAL A 111 24.01 -15.70 -30.71
N GLY A 112 22.89 -16.39 -30.50
CA GLY A 112 21.82 -15.91 -29.66
C GLY A 112 22.26 -15.68 -28.21
N ILE A 113 23.04 -16.63 -27.67
CA ILE A 113 23.66 -16.48 -26.33
C ILE A 113 24.54 -15.24 -26.28
N ALA A 114 25.37 -14.99 -27.29
CA ALA A 114 26.25 -13.82 -27.33
C ALA A 114 25.46 -12.49 -27.35
N PHE A 115 24.41 -12.38 -28.15
CA PHE A 115 23.56 -11.17 -28.20
C PHE A 115 22.83 -10.95 -26.84
N ASN A 116 22.22 -11.99 -26.30
CA ASN A 116 21.48 -11.87 -25.05
C ASN A 116 22.43 -11.58 -23.86
N ALA A 117 23.58 -12.25 -23.80
CA ALA A 117 24.61 -11.98 -22.78
C ALA A 117 25.13 -10.53 -22.87
N THR A 118 25.33 -10.01 -24.10
CA THR A 118 25.76 -8.63 -24.31
C THR A 118 24.68 -7.66 -23.79
N SER A 119 23.42 -7.90 -24.08
CA SER A 119 22.29 -7.14 -23.54
C SER A 119 22.27 -7.18 -22.00
N GLY A 120 22.43 -8.37 -21.41
CA GLY A 120 22.49 -8.55 -19.97
C GLY A 120 23.66 -7.77 -19.32
N ILE A 121 24.84 -7.75 -19.92
CA ILE A 121 26.00 -6.98 -19.45
C ILE A 121 25.70 -5.47 -19.52
N VAL A 122 25.11 -4.99 -20.61
CA VAL A 122 24.72 -3.57 -20.76
C VAL A 122 23.75 -3.17 -19.66
N ASN A 123 22.71 -3.97 -19.43
CA ASN A 123 21.72 -3.73 -18.37
C ASN A 123 22.35 -3.81 -16.97
N LEU A 124 23.25 -4.77 -16.71
CA LEU A 124 23.96 -4.90 -15.45
C LEU A 124 24.79 -3.66 -15.12
N LEU A 125 25.58 -3.20 -16.10
CA LEU A 125 26.43 -2.01 -15.92
C LEU A 125 25.57 -0.78 -15.66
N TRP A 126 24.47 -0.64 -16.36
CA TRP A 126 23.53 0.46 -16.17
C TRP A 126 22.81 0.39 -14.82
N ALA A 127 22.35 -0.78 -14.40
CA ALA A 127 21.72 -0.98 -13.09
C ALA A 127 22.68 -0.61 -11.94
N LEU A 128 23.94 -1.08 -12.01
CA LEU A 128 24.98 -0.74 -11.03
C LEU A 128 25.27 0.77 -11.01
N PHE A 129 25.31 1.41 -12.17
CA PHE A 129 25.46 2.86 -12.28
C PHE A 129 24.30 3.59 -11.59
N LEU A 130 23.03 3.24 -11.92
CA LEU A 130 21.85 3.85 -11.33
C LEU A 130 21.77 3.66 -9.82
N ILE A 131 22.07 2.46 -9.30
CA ILE A 131 22.08 2.19 -7.85
C ILE A 131 23.15 3.06 -7.15
N ARG A 132 24.35 3.17 -7.71
CA ARG A 132 25.41 4.01 -7.13
C ARG A 132 25.04 5.49 -7.14
N VAL A 133 24.57 5.98 -8.28
CA VAL A 133 24.20 7.39 -8.46
C VAL A 133 22.97 7.73 -7.65
N GLY A 134 21.96 6.87 -7.60
CA GLY A 134 20.77 7.03 -6.78
C GLY A 134 21.11 7.17 -5.28
N ARG A 135 22.00 6.32 -4.77
CA ARG A 135 22.49 6.44 -3.38
C ARG A 135 23.27 7.74 -3.17
N ARG A 136 24.17 8.11 -4.10
CA ARG A 136 25.01 9.32 -3.98
C ARG A 136 24.19 10.61 -4.05
N TRP A 137 23.17 10.66 -4.90
CA TRP A 137 22.31 11.83 -5.05
C TRP A 137 21.08 11.79 -4.12
N ARG A 138 20.98 10.76 -3.27
CA ARG A 138 19.82 10.53 -2.38
C ARG A 138 18.50 10.57 -3.14
N SER A 139 18.48 9.93 -4.32
CA SER A 139 17.29 9.79 -5.17
C SER A 139 16.75 8.37 -5.07
N PRO A 140 15.66 8.15 -4.29
CA PRO A 140 15.02 6.83 -4.18
C PRO A 140 14.55 6.30 -5.54
N ALA A 141 14.04 7.18 -6.42
CA ALA A 141 13.54 6.81 -7.75
C ALA A 141 14.65 6.19 -8.63
N LEU A 142 15.86 6.81 -8.67
CA LEU A 142 16.98 6.23 -9.43
C LEU A 142 17.47 4.91 -8.82
N ALA A 143 17.48 4.80 -7.50
CA ALA A 143 17.86 3.57 -6.82
C ALA A 143 16.85 2.44 -7.07
N ALA A 144 15.55 2.75 -7.08
CA ALA A 144 14.47 1.81 -7.39
C ALA A 144 14.54 1.35 -8.85
N SER A 145 14.71 2.27 -9.81
CA SER A 145 14.90 1.94 -11.23
C SER A 145 16.13 1.05 -11.45
N GLY A 146 17.24 1.34 -10.76
CA GLY A 146 18.43 0.48 -10.85
C GLY A 146 18.20 -0.92 -10.29
N LYS A 147 17.42 -1.07 -9.21
CA LYS A 147 17.02 -2.38 -8.66
C LYS A 147 16.12 -3.14 -9.62
N HIS A 148 15.16 -2.47 -10.25
CA HIS A 148 14.26 -3.08 -11.23
C HIS A 148 15.05 -3.67 -12.40
N ILE A 149 15.95 -2.87 -13.03
CA ILE A 149 16.82 -3.38 -14.11
C ILE A 149 17.72 -4.52 -13.63
N MET A 150 18.16 -4.51 -12.36
CA MET A 150 18.92 -5.63 -11.79
C MET A 150 18.10 -6.91 -11.70
N THR A 151 16.80 -6.82 -11.40
CA THR A 151 15.89 -7.96 -11.41
C THR A 151 15.76 -8.52 -12.84
N ASP A 152 15.61 -7.66 -13.85
CA ASP A 152 15.57 -8.06 -15.26
C ASP A 152 16.87 -8.76 -15.70
N VAL A 153 18.03 -8.33 -15.16
CA VAL A 153 19.31 -9.02 -15.41
C VAL A 153 19.31 -10.44 -14.85
N TRP A 154 18.74 -10.65 -13.65
CA TRP A 154 18.64 -11.98 -13.05
C TRP A 154 17.69 -12.89 -13.83
N THR A 155 16.53 -12.39 -14.27
CA THR A 155 15.56 -13.17 -15.07
C THR A 155 16.14 -13.54 -16.43
N SER A 156 16.72 -12.57 -17.16
CA SER A 156 17.40 -12.81 -18.43
C SER A 156 18.60 -13.76 -18.27
N GLY A 157 19.35 -13.67 -17.16
CA GLY A 157 20.43 -14.60 -16.83
C GLY A 157 19.93 -16.04 -16.65
N GLY A 158 18.80 -16.22 -15.97
CA GLY A 158 18.15 -17.52 -15.81
C GLY A 158 17.70 -18.13 -17.14
N ILE A 159 17.09 -17.31 -18.02
CA ILE A 159 16.72 -17.71 -19.38
C ILE A 159 17.96 -18.13 -20.17
N LEU A 160 19.03 -17.34 -20.09
CA LEU A 160 20.28 -17.60 -20.83
C LEU A 160 20.93 -18.93 -20.41
N VAL A 161 20.98 -19.21 -19.11
CA VAL A 161 21.49 -20.47 -18.58
C VAL A 161 20.62 -21.64 -19.05
N GLY A 162 19.30 -21.55 -18.94
CA GLY A 162 18.39 -22.56 -19.40
C GLY A 162 18.49 -22.81 -20.92
N PHE A 163 18.59 -21.73 -21.71
CA PHE A 163 18.77 -21.80 -23.16
C PHE A 163 20.10 -22.47 -23.54
N ALA A 164 21.19 -22.18 -22.81
CA ALA A 164 22.49 -22.80 -23.03
C ALA A 164 22.51 -24.31 -22.71
N LEU A 165 21.57 -24.79 -21.91
CA LEU A 165 21.41 -26.23 -21.62
C LEU A 165 20.77 -27.02 -22.77
N ILE A 166 20.05 -26.37 -23.68
CA ILE A 166 19.35 -27.06 -24.80
C ILE A 166 20.33 -27.87 -25.67
N PRO A 167 21.41 -27.26 -26.21
CA PRO A 167 22.36 -28.02 -27.01
C PRO A 167 23.12 -29.08 -26.23
N LEU A 168 23.25 -28.94 -24.91
CA LEU A 168 23.97 -29.89 -24.05
C LEU A 168 23.10 -31.10 -23.68
N THR A 169 21.80 -30.89 -23.45
CA THR A 169 20.86 -31.94 -23.00
C THR A 169 20.08 -32.58 -24.16
N GLY A 170 19.98 -31.90 -25.31
CA GLY A 170 19.12 -32.28 -26.40
C GLY A 170 17.61 -32.17 -26.11
N TRP A 171 17.24 -31.58 -24.96
CA TRP A 171 15.84 -31.45 -24.58
C TRP A 171 15.19 -30.17 -25.16
N LEU A 172 14.67 -30.27 -26.37
CA LEU A 172 14.10 -29.15 -27.14
C LEU A 172 12.90 -28.48 -26.44
N ARG A 173 12.16 -29.19 -25.60
CA ARG A 173 11.03 -28.64 -24.85
C ARG A 173 11.46 -27.70 -23.71
N LEU A 174 12.75 -27.62 -23.40
CA LEU A 174 13.25 -26.69 -22.39
C LEU A 174 13.02 -25.23 -22.79
N ASP A 175 13.14 -24.87 -24.08
CA ASP A 175 12.89 -23.52 -24.58
C ASP A 175 11.44 -23.04 -24.30
N PRO A 176 10.39 -23.71 -24.79
CA PRO A 176 9.03 -23.30 -24.47
C PRO A 176 8.68 -23.45 -22.98
N ALA A 177 9.32 -24.35 -22.23
CA ALA A 177 9.12 -24.45 -20.79
C ALA A 177 9.63 -23.20 -20.04
N LEU A 178 10.81 -22.71 -20.41
CA LEU A 178 11.35 -21.46 -19.89
C LEU A 178 10.45 -20.27 -20.22
N ALA A 179 9.97 -20.17 -21.47
CA ALA A 179 9.03 -19.15 -21.87
C ALA A 179 7.73 -19.20 -21.06
N ALA A 180 7.21 -20.38 -20.76
CA ALA A 180 6.01 -20.53 -19.94
C ALA A 180 6.24 -20.07 -18.50
N ILE A 181 7.40 -20.37 -17.90
CA ILE A 181 7.77 -19.90 -16.56
C ILE A 181 7.85 -18.38 -16.53
N VAL A 182 8.48 -17.78 -17.54
CA VAL A 182 8.57 -16.31 -17.68
C VAL A 182 7.18 -15.70 -17.83
N ALA A 183 6.31 -16.27 -18.66
CA ALA A 183 4.93 -15.80 -18.84
C ALA A 183 4.14 -15.79 -17.51
N ILE A 184 4.29 -16.83 -16.69
CA ILE A 184 3.64 -16.90 -15.38
C ILE A 184 4.18 -15.81 -14.44
N ASN A 185 5.49 -15.59 -14.43
CA ASN A 185 6.11 -14.54 -13.60
C ASN A 185 5.64 -13.14 -14.03
N ILE A 186 5.61 -12.88 -15.35
CA ILE A 186 5.13 -11.60 -15.92
C ILE A 186 3.64 -11.40 -15.59
N LEU A 187 2.82 -12.44 -15.69
CA LEU A 187 1.39 -12.37 -15.37
C LEU A 187 1.17 -12.02 -13.89
N TRP A 188 1.95 -12.63 -13.00
CA TRP A 188 1.90 -12.33 -11.56
C TRP A 188 2.29 -10.88 -11.28
N SER A 189 3.44 -10.43 -11.80
CA SER A 189 3.93 -9.07 -11.63
C SER A 189 2.97 -8.02 -12.20
N GLY A 190 2.42 -8.26 -13.40
CA GLY A 190 1.42 -7.39 -14.01
C GLY A 190 0.12 -7.31 -13.20
N GLY A 191 -0.30 -8.42 -12.62
CA GLY A 191 -1.47 -8.47 -11.73
C GLY A 191 -1.27 -7.66 -10.46
N GLU A 192 -0.09 -7.74 -9.85
CA GLU A 192 0.27 -6.94 -8.67
C GLU A 192 0.34 -5.45 -8.99
N MET A 193 0.99 -5.06 -10.10
CA MET A 193 1.06 -3.68 -10.58
C MET A 193 -0.34 -3.10 -10.87
N LEU A 194 -1.23 -3.89 -11.49
CA LEU A 194 -2.61 -3.47 -11.74
C LEU A 194 -3.37 -3.24 -10.42
N ARG A 195 -3.21 -4.15 -9.47
CA ARG A 195 -3.83 -4.03 -8.15
C ARG A 195 -3.35 -2.77 -7.42
N GLU A 196 -2.05 -2.48 -7.42
CA GLU A 196 -1.47 -1.29 -6.78
C GLU A 196 -1.97 -0.01 -7.45
N SER A 197 -2.01 0.05 -8.79
CA SER A 197 -2.56 1.18 -9.53
C SER A 197 -4.03 1.43 -9.22
N MET A 198 -4.84 0.37 -9.14
CA MET A 198 -6.26 0.46 -8.79
C MET A 198 -6.46 0.98 -7.36
N ARG A 199 -5.62 0.56 -6.40
CA ARG A 199 -5.67 1.07 -5.02
C ARG A 199 -5.43 2.58 -4.99
N GLY A 200 -4.40 3.07 -5.68
CA GLY A 200 -4.11 4.51 -5.78
C GLY A 200 -5.23 5.30 -6.48
N LEU A 201 -5.87 4.75 -7.52
CA LEU A 201 -7.03 5.38 -8.17
C LEU A 201 -8.27 5.44 -7.27
N MET A 202 -8.42 4.46 -6.37
CA MET A 202 -9.54 4.36 -5.42
C MET A 202 -9.28 5.10 -4.11
N ASP A 203 -8.33 6.03 -4.07
CA ASP A 203 -8.05 6.85 -2.90
C ASP A 203 -7.67 6.01 -1.65
N GLU A 204 -6.78 5.04 -1.83
CA GLU A 204 -6.27 4.24 -0.71
C GLU A 204 -5.66 5.15 0.38
N ALA A 205 -5.92 4.80 1.63
CA ALA A 205 -5.35 5.51 2.78
C ALA A 205 -3.82 5.43 2.80
N SER A 206 -3.19 6.40 3.44
CA SER A 206 -1.75 6.35 3.72
C SER A 206 -1.38 5.06 4.45
N ASP A 207 -0.12 4.65 4.30
CA ASP A 207 0.39 3.48 5.02
C ASP A 207 0.24 3.62 6.55
N PRO A 208 0.17 2.50 7.29
CA PRO A 208 -0.11 2.53 8.73
C PRO A 208 0.89 3.35 9.55
N GLU A 209 2.17 3.40 9.14
CA GLU A 209 3.20 4.17 9.84
C GLU A 209 2.98 5.67 9.64
N THR A 210 2.73 6.11 8.40
CA THR A 210 2.40 7.49 8.08
C THR A 210 1.10 7.93 8.77
N LEU A 211 0.07 7.08 8.79
CA LEU A 211 -1.19 7.36 9.47
C LEU A 211 -1.00 7.51 11.00
N ALA A 212 -0.20 6.65 11.61
CA ALA A 212 0.15 6.75 13.02
C ALA A 212 0.92 8.05 13.33
N ASP A 213 1.86 8.45 12.48
CA ASP A 213 2.56 9.73 12.59
C ASP A 213 1.61 10.94 12.50
N ILE A 214 0.69 10.94 11.54
CA ILE A 214 -0.33 11.99 11.36
C ILE A 214 -1.14 12.12 12.66
N ARG A 215 -1.68 11.01 13.16
CA ARG A 215 -2.47 10.98 14.39
C ARG A 215 -1.68 11.51 15.59
N ARG A 216 -0.45 11.07 15.76
CA ARG A 216 0.44 11.55 16.84
C ARG A 216 0.68 13.05 16.75
N ILE A 217 1.01 13.59 15.56
CA ILE A 217 1.27 15.02 15.37
C ILE A 217 0.03 15.86 15.70
N ILE A 218 -1.15 15.43 15.25
CA ILE A 218 -2.40 16.13 15.58
C ILE A 218 -2.63 16.10 17.10
N SER A 219 -2.45 14.95 17.74
CA SER A 219 -2.61 14.81 19.19
C SER A 219 -1.66 15.72 19.98
N GLU A 220 -0.41 15.82 19.57
CA GLU A 220 0.60 16.67 20.22
C GLU A 220 0.34 18.18 20.05
N ASN A 221 -0.32 18.59 18.95
CA ASN A 221 -0.50 20.01 18.59
C ASN A 221 -1.93 20.53 18.79
N ARG A 222 -2.88 19.71 19.24
CA ARG A 222 -4.29 20.07 19.45
C ARG A 222 -4.57 20.89 20.71
N GLY A 223 -3.56 21.39 21.41
CA GLY A 223 -3.76 22.13 22.65
C GLY A 223 -4.73 23.30 22.47
N GLY A 224 -5.89 23.25 23.16
CA GLY A 224 -7.02 24.18 22.99
C GLY A 224 -8.23 23.57 22.27
N ALA A 225 -8.08 22.44 21.55
CA ALA A 225 -9.21 21.65 21.05
C ALA A 225 -9.68 20.64 22.10
N ILE A 226 -10.95 20.27 22.02
CA ILE A 226 -11.58 19.25 22.85
C ILE A 226 -11.23 17.87 22.29
N GLU A 227 -11.41 17.71 20.97
CA GLU A 227 -11.31 16.45 20.28
C GLU A 227 -10.81 16.66 18.82
N ALA A 228 -10.20 15.65 18.25
CA ALA A 228 -10.00 15.58 16.82
C ALA A 228 -10.38 14.15 16.38
N HIS A 229 -11.25 14.01 15.37
CA HIS A 229 -11.79 12.72 14.93
C HIS A 229 -11.97 12.66 13.41
N ASP A 230 -12.46 11.53 12.89
CA ASP A 230 -12.73 11.24 11.48
C ASP A 230 -11.52 11.56 10.57
N VAL A 231 -10.31 11.12 10.98
CA VAL A 231 -9.11 11.30 10.15
C VAL A 231 -9.16 10.40 8.95
N ARG A 232 -9.22 11.03 7.81
CA ARG A 232 -9.16 10.41 6.51
C ARG A 232 -7.89 10.84 5.81
N THR A 233 -7.24 9.90 5.16
CA THR A 233 -6.07 10.18 4.34
C THR A 233 -6.25 9.52 2.99
N ARG A 234 -5.68 10.10 1.95
CA ARG A 234 -5.51 9.48 0.64
C ARG A 234 -4.21 9.92 0.01
N VAL A 235 -3.63 9.07 -0.81
CA VAL A 235 -2.39 9.35 -1.53
C VAL A 235 -2.68 9.50 -3.02
N ALA A 236 -2.13 10.53 -3.64
CA ALA A 236 -2.18 10.73 -5.08
C ALA A 236 -0.78 11.09 -5.59
N GLY A 237 -0.07 10.13 -6.20
CA GLY A 237 1.32 10.27 -6.58
C GLY A 237 2.20 10.59 -5.36
N ASN A 238 2.85 11.76 -5.37
CA ASN A 238 3.66 12.23 -4.24
C ASN A 238 2.86 13.07 -3.22
N MET A 239 1.58 13.41 -3.51
CA MET A 239 0.75 14.25 -2.66
C MET A 239 -0.04 13.41 -1.66
N THR A 240 0.02 13.78 -0.39
CA THR A 240 -0.83 13.21 0.67
C THR A 240 -1.94 14.19 1.03
N PHE A 241 -3.18 13.73 0.95
CA PHE A 241 -4.33 14.50 1.42
C PHE A 241 -4.72 14.01 2.81
N VAL A 242 -4.89 14.97 3.73
CA VAL A 242 -5.28 14.70 5.12
C VAL A 242 -6.51 15.53 5.43
N GLU A 243 -7.57 14.88 5.83
CA GLU A 243 -8.83 15.51 6.23
C GLU A 243 -9.20 15.01 7.63
N PHE A 244 -9.63 15.89 8.51
CA PHE A 244 -10.12 15.51 9.83
C PHE A 244 -11.01 16.62 10.44
N HIS A 245 -11.78 16.22 11.45
CA HIS A 245 -12.62 17.11 12.23
C HIS A 245 -11.90 17.53 13.51
N LEU A 246 -12.00 18.80 13.87
CA LEU A 246 -11.42 19.39 15.07
C LEU A 246 -12.51 20.06 15.90
N VAL A 247 -12.86 19.45 17.02
CA VAL A 247 -13.86 19.96 17.95
C VAL A 247 -13.23 20.98 18.90
N VAL A 248 -13.80 22.18 18.96
CA VAL A 248 -13.34 23.28 19.79
C VAL A 248 -14.41 23.73 20.78
N PRO A 249 -14.06 24.40 21.91
CA PRO A 249 -15.03 25.01 22.81
C PRO A 249 -16.01 25.91 22.08
N GLY A 250 -17.29 25.85 22.46
CA GLY A 250 -18.34 26.59 21.76
C GLY A 250 -18.23 28.11 21.84
N ASP A 251 -17.45 28.62 22.78
CA ASP A 251 -17.13 30.05 22.97
C ASP A 251 -15.83 30.48 22.29
N MET A 252 -15.11 29.57 21.65
CA MET A 252 -13.88 29.86 20.89
C MET A 252 -14.20 30.73 19.69
N THR A 253 -13.47 31.83 19.52
CA THR A 253 -13.61 32.66 18.35
C THR A 253 -13.05 31.99 17.09
N VAL A 254 -13.57 32.32 15.91
CA VAL A 254 -13.07 31.78 14.63
C VAL A 254 -11.58 32.07 14.46
N ASP A 255 -11.10 33.24 14.91
CA ASP A 255 -9.70 33.62 14.85
C ASP A 255 -8.82 32.70 15.72
N ALA A 256 -9.25 32.40 16.94
CA ALA A 256 -8.54 31.47 17.82
C ALA A 256 -8.53 30.03 17.27
N ALA A 257 -9.65 29.55 16.72
CA ALA A 257 -9.75 28.24 16.10
C ALA A 257 -8.87 28.14 14.85
N HIS A 258 -8.82 29.20 14.02
CA HIS A 258 -7.93 29.25 12.86
C HIS A 258 -6.44 29.19 13.25
N GLY A 259 -6.03 29.95 14.28
CA GLY A 259 -4.67 29.86 14.79
C GLY A 259 -4.29 28.49 15.36
N LEU A 260 -5.27 27.70 15.83
CA LEU A 260 -5.07 26.30 16.20
C LEU A 260 -4.89 25.42 14.97
N CYS A 261 -5.72 25.60 13.94
CA CYS A 261 -5.58 24.89 12.67
C CYS A 261 -4.22 25.13 12.03
N ASP A 262 -3.75 26.40 11.99
CA ASP A 262 -2.45 26.77 11.43
C ASP A 262 -1.29 26.06 12.15
N ARG A 263 -1.36 25.89 13.47
CA ARG A 263 -0.33 25.17 14.24
C ARG A 263 -0.29 23.69 13.85
N ILE A 264 -1.45 23.05 13.75
CA ILE A 264 -1.54 21.63 13.40
C ILE A 264 -1.08 21.43 11.96
N GLU A 265 -1.53 22.28 11.04
CA GLU A 265 -1.13 22.25 9.63
C GLU A 265 0.39 22.41 9.47
N ALA A 266 0.99 23.39 10.12
CA ALA A 266 2.43 23.61 10.08
C ALA A 266 3.21 22.39 10.61
N ALA A 267 2.74 21.75 11.69
CA ALA A 267 3.36 20.56 12.25
C ALA A 267 3.26 19.35 11.29
N LEU A 268 2.11 19.15 10.64
CA LEU A 268 1.91 18.12 9.64
C LEU A 268 2.79 18.36 8.40
N LEU A 269 2.84 19.59 7.87
CA LEU A 269 3.66 19.96 6.71
C LEU A 269 5.16 19.82 6.98
N ALA A 270 5.60 19.99 8.22
CA ALA A 270 6.99 19.74 8.60
C ALA A 270 7.38 18.24 8.46
N ARG A 271 6.44 17.33 8.61
CA ARG A 271 6.63 15.87 8.46
C ARG A 271 6.33 15.38 7.05
N LEU A 272 5.22 15.85 6.46
CA LEU A 272 4.73 15.48 5.13
C LEU A 272 5.14 16.59 4.16
N LYS A 273 6.15 16.36 3.33
CA LYS A 273 6.73 17.39 2.45
C LYS A 273 5.74 17.92 1.40
N ASP A 274 4.91 17.00 0.87
CA ASP A 274 3.91 17.31 -0.15
C ASP A 274 2.55 16.83 0.40
N ALA A 275 1.83 17.74 1.08
CA ALA A 275 0.52 17.43 1.65
C ALA A 275 -0.47 18.59 1.46
N SER A 276 -1.74 18.20 1.34
CA SER A 276 -2.89 19.12 1.41
C SER A 276 -3.73 18.74 2.62
N ILE A 277 -3.92 19.70 3.52
CA ILE A 277 -4.57 19.45 4.79
C ILE A 277 -5.87 20.25 4.83
N THR A 278 -6.97 19.57 5.17
CA THR A 278 -8.28 20.19 5.37
C THR A 278 -8.76 19.89 6.78
N ILE A 279 -9.04 20.91 7.56
CA ILE A 279 -9.51 20.80 8.93
C ILE A 279 -10.94 21.34 9.00
N HIS A 280 -11.89 20.47 9.32
CA HIS A 280 -13.27 20.87 9.58
C HIS A 280 -13.42 21.20 11.07
N VAL A 281 -13.64 22.47 11.38
CA VAL A 281 -13.81 22.92 12.78
C VAL A 281 -15.26 22.75 13.20
N GLU A 282 -15.48 22.06 14.32
CA GLU A 282 -16.79 21.77 14.88
C GLU A 282 -16.93 22.31 16.30
N PRO A 283 -18.16 22.77 16.71
CA PRO A 283 -18.39 23.18 18.07
C PRO A 283 -18.49 21.96 19.02
N GLU A 284 -18.29 22.19 20.31
CA GLU A 284 -18.35 21.16 21.38
C GLU A 284 -19.60 20.27 21.32
N SER A 285 -20.72 20.81 20.84
CA SER A 285 -21.99 20.04 20.68
C SER A 285 -21.89 18.91 19.65
N GLN A 286 -20.87 18.88 18.81
CA GLN A 286 -20.57 17.82 17.84
C GLN A 286 -19.48 16.86 18.35
N SER A 287 -19.00 17.01 19.58
CA SER A 287 -18.06 16.07 20.17
C SER A 287 -18.66 14.65 20.19
N THR A 288 -17.92 13.71 19.63
CA THR A 288 -18.29 12.29 19.65
C THR A 288 -17.96 11.62 20.98
N GLY A 289 -17.24 12.36 21.87
CA GLY A 289 -16.73 11.85 23.14
C GLY A 289 -15.50 10.94 22.96
N ASP A 290 -14.97 10.87 21.76
CA ASP A 290 -13.75 10.11 21.45
C ASP A 290 -12.50 10.98 21.72
N HIS A 291 -12.06 10.99 22.97
CA HIS A 291 -10.90 11.77 23.41
C HIS A 291 -9.54 11.15 23.05
N GLY A 292 -9.51 10.06 22.29
CA GLY A 292 -8.29 9.36 21.92
C GLY A 292 -8.31 8.85 20.49
N TRP A 293 -7.22 9.07 19.79
CA TRP A 293 -6.87 8.47 18.51
C TRP A 293 -6.56 6.97 18.62
N SER A 294 -7.41 6.23 19.31
CA SER A 294 -7.43 4.80 19.09
C SER A 294 -8.36 4.56 17.90
N ASP A 295 -7.97 3.69 16.99
CA ASP A 295 -8.87 3.05 16.06
C ASP A 295 -9.82 2.17 16.91
N ASP A 296 -10.66 2.85 17.71
CA ASP A 296 -11.49 2.18 18.71
C ASP A 296 -12.54 1.30 18.06
N ARG A 297 -12.73 1.45 16.73
CA ARG A 297 -13.56 0.53 15.95
C ARG A 297 -12.79 -0.73 15.53
N GLU A 298 -11.48 -0.67 15.36
CA GLU A 298 -10.68 -1.87 15.07
C GLU A 298 -10.63 -2.80 16.29
N GLY A 299 -11.20 -3.98 16.12
CA GLY A 299 -11.36 -4.95 17.20
C GLY A 299 -12.58 -4.74 18.10
N ALA A 300 -13.33 -3.63 17.94
CA ALA A 300 -14.58 -3.42 18.65
C ALA A 300 -15.68 -4.36 18.16
N ARG A 301 -16.48 -4.88 19.09
CA ARG A 301 -17.64 -5.71 18.81
C ARG A 301 -18.89 -4.86 18.80
N GLN A 302 -19.55 -4.80 17.67
CA GLN A 302 -20.83 -4.11 17.51
C GLN A 302 -21.96 -4.95 18.06
N ILE A 303 -22.75 -4.38 18.99
CA ILE A 303 -23.88 -5.04 19.66
C ILE A 303 -25.13 -4.20 19.40
N THR A 304 -26.12 -4.80 18.74
CA THR A 304 -27.44 -4.17 18.59
C THR A 304 -28.23 -4.39 19.90
N THR A 305 -28.57 -3.31 20.57
CA THR A 305 -29.28 -3.34 21.86
C THR A 305 -30.62 -2.62 21.78
N GLY A 306 -31.48 -2.77 22.78
CA GLY A 306 -32.74 -2.03 22.87
C GLY A 306 -32.56 -0.51 22.99
N VAL A 307 -31.38 -0.03 23.32
CA VAL A 307 -31.01 1.40 23.41
C VAL A 307 -30.20 1.89 22.21
N GLY A 308 -30.06 1.08 21.17
CA GLY A 308 -29.30 1.40 19.95
C GLY A 308 -28.04 0.54 19.76
N ILE A 309 -27.20 0.93 18.83
CA ILE A 309 -25.93 0.24 18.53
C ILE A 309 -24.89 0.66 19.59
N VAL A 310 -24.30 -0.35 20.21
CA VAL A 310 -23.27 -0.20 21.24
C VAL A 310 -21.99 -0.91 20.78
N MET A 311 -20.86 -0.26 20.98
CA MET A 311 -19.53 -0.79 20.66
C MET A 311 -18.83 -1.23 21.94
N LEU A 312 -18.31 -2.45 21.98
CA LEU A 312 -17.55 -3.00 23.08
C LEU A 312 -16.17 -3.46 22.63
N LYS A 313 -15.12 -3.01 23.30
CA LYS A 313 -13.72 -3.34 22.98
C LYS A 313 -12.91 -3.63 24.24
N ILE A 314 -11.87 -4.45 24.08
CA ILE A 314 -10.76 -4.53 25.03
C ILE A 314 -9.74 -3.48 24.59
N TYR A 315 -9.49 -2.50 25.47
CA TYR A 315 -8.52 -1.45 25.23
C TYR A 315 -7.18 -1.81 25.86
N GLU A 316 -6.15 -1.94 25.01
CA GLU A 316 -4.79 -2.34 25.39
C GLU A 316 -3.78 -1.18 25.31
N GLY A 317 -4.18 0.00 24.83
CA GLY A 317 -3.32 1.18 24.68
C GLY A 317 -2.90 1.87 25.99
N GLY A 318 -3.34 1.36 27.13
CA GLY A 318 -2.89 1.72 28.46
C GLY A 318 -2.70 0.44 29.27
N SER A 319 -1.63 0.28 29.99
CA SER A 319 -1.48 -0.85 30.90
C SER A 319 -2.19 -0.55 32.20
N PRO A 320 -3.07 -1.42 32.68
CA PRO A 320 -3.49 -2.75 32.19
C PRO A 320 -4.72 -2.71 31.26
N PRO A 321 -5.03 -3.82 30.51
CA PRO A 321 -6.18 -3.92 29.61
C PRO A 321 -7.52 -3.72 30.31
N ARG A 322 -8.44 -2.97 29.67
CA ARG A 322 -9.76 -2.64 30.21
C ARG A 322 -10.85 -2.73 29.15
N PHE A 323 -12.09 -3.02 29.56
CA PHE A 323 -13.24 -2.88 28.67
C PHE A 323 -13.55 -1.40 28.46
N ARG A 324 -13.79 -1.02 27.19
CA ARG A 324 -14.42 0.24 26.82
C ARG A 324 -15.72 -0.03 26.08
N LEU A 325 -16.73 0.76 26.45
CA LEU A 325 -18.08 0.68 25.90
C LEU A 325 -18.54 2.10 25.53
N TRP A 326 -19.05 2.27 24.32
CA TRP A 326 -19.66 3.52 23.87
C TRP A 326 -20.84 3.26 22.93
N SER A 327 -21.71 4.26 22.78
CA SER A 327 -22.82 4.21 21.84
C SER A 327 -22.41 4.84 20.51
N ASP A 328 -22.76 4.20 19.39
CA ASP A 328 -22.56 4.75 18.04
C ASP A 328 -23.42 6.01 17.77
N SER A 329 -24.47 6.22 18.57
CA SER A 329 -25.37 7.39 18.50
C SER A 329 -25.01 8.51 19.48
N GLY A 330 -23.88 8.42 20.20
CA GLY A 330 -23.49 9.40 21.21
C GLY A 330 -24.34 9.41 22.48
N GLN A 331 -25.20 8.41 22.69
CA GLN A 331 -26.04 8.31 23.88
C GLN A 331 -25.21 7.92 25.10
N SER A 332 -25.27 8.71 26.18
CA SER A 332 -24.61 8.40 27.44
C SER A 332 -25.36 7.30 28.21
N PHE A 333 -24.63 6.41 28.87
CA PHE A 333 -25.16 5.36 29.70
C PHE A 333 -25.05 5.73 31.20
N GLU A 334 -26.03 5.34 32.00
CA GLU A 334 -25.87 5.42 33.43
C GLU A 334 -24.94 4.29 33.94
N PRO A 335 -23.79 4.60 34.56
CA PRO A 335 -22.80 3.58 34.97
C PRO A 335 -23.38 2.46 35.85
N ARG A 336 -24.35 2.78 36.71
CA ARG A 336 -24.99 1.81 37.58
C ARG A 336 -25.89 0.79 36.88
N LYS A 337 -26.26 1.06 35.62
CA LYS A 337 -27.12 0.19 34.82
C LYS A 337 -26.34 -0.67 33.81
N VAL A 338 -25.03 -0.50 33.74
CA VAL A 338 -24.17 -1.25 32.82
C VAL A 338 -23.17 -2.10 33.61
N THR A 339 -23.12 -3.38 33.27
CA THR A 339 -22.17 -4.33 33.88
C THR A 339 -21.70 -5.30 32.82
N ILE A 340 -20.42 -5.69 32.87
CA ILE A 340 -19.89 -6.75 32.04
C ILE A 340 -19.50 -7.93 32.91
N GLU A 341 -19.98 -9.12 32.56
CA GLU A 341 -19.55 -10.37 33.19
C GLU A 341 -18.88 -11.24 32.14
N THR A 342 -17.72 -11.83 32.42
CA THR A 342 -17.03 -12.72 31.51
C THR A 342 -17.01 -14.14 32.07
N VAL A 343 -17.11 -15.12 31.16
CA VAL A 343 -16.88 -16.52 31.45
C VAL A 343 -15.78 -17.09 30.57
N ARG A 344 -14.78 -17.67 31.19
CA ARG A 344 -13.69 -18.36 30.50
C ARG A 344 -14.06 -19.81 30.13
N PRO A 345 -13.41 -20.44 29.17
CA PRO A 345 -13.59 -21.89 28.88
C PRO A 345 -13.38 -22.79 30.12
N SER A 346 -12.60 -22.33 31.11
CA SER A 346 -12.38 -22.98 32.37
C SER A 346 -13.57 -22.89 33.34
N GLY A 347 -14.66 -22.19 32.99
CA GLY A 347 -15.83 -21.96 33.85
C GLY A 347 -15.66 -20.84 34.86
N VAL A 348 -14.56 -20.11 34.85
CA VAL A 348 -14.32 -19.00 35.78
C VAL A 348 -15.10 -17.77 35.37
N TRP A 349 -15.93 -17.22 36.27
CA TRP A 349 -16.68 -15.98 36.05
C TRP A 349 -15.97 -14.79 36.71
N ARG A 350 -16.00 -13.65 36.01
CA ARG A 350 -15.56 -12.35 36.53
C ARG A 350 -16.58 -11.27 36.19
N ARG A 351 -16.75 -10.31 37.11
CA ARG A 351 -17.61 -9.14 36.93
C ARG A 351 -16.76 -7.89 36.84
N PHE A 352 -17.14 -6.99 35.94
CA PHE A 352 -16.48 -5.71 35.68
C PHE A 352 -17.49 -4.58 35.89
N THR A 353 -17.11 -3.64 36.76
CA THR A 353 -17.88 -2.45 37.05
C THR A 353 -17.47 -1.35 36.10
N MET A 354 -18.43 -0.64 35.49
CA MET A 354 -18.18 0.40 34.52
C MET A 354 -18.18 1.77 35.17
N ALA A 355 -17.20 2.61 34.82
CA ALA A 355 -17.11 4.01 35.21
C ALA A 355 -17.27 4.89 33.95
N ASP A 356 -17.99 6.00 34.09
CA ASP A 356 -18.14 7.01 33.06
C ASP A 356 -16.83 7.82 32.93
N ARG A 357 -16.35 8.01 31.68
CA ARG A 357 -15.14 8.76 31.34
C ARG A 357 -15.44 9.96 30.46
N GLY A 358 -16.72 10.37 30.34
CA GLY A 358 -17.13 11.53 29.57
C GLY A 358 -17.20 11.26 28.07
N GLY A 359 -18.00 10.26 27.67
CA GLY A 359 -18.23 9.88 26.27
C GLY A 359 -18.08 8.39 26.00
N TYR A 360 -17.41 7.68 26.90
CA TYR A 360 -17.36 6.22 26.94
C TYR A 360 -17.35 5.73 28.38
N MET A 361 -17.69 4.46 28.55
CA MET A 361 -17.56 3.78 29.81
C MET A 361 -16.34 2.88 29.82
N GLU A 362 -15.60 2.84 30.93
CA GLU A 362 -14.40 2.01 31.09
C GLU A 362 -14.53 1.13 32.33
N SER A 363 -14.08 -0.13 32.25
CA SER A 363 -14.07 -1.00 33.39
C SER A 363 -13.08 -0.51 34.45
N ILE A 364 -13.49 -0.57 35.72
CA ILE A 364 -12.62 -0.26 36.85
C ILE A 364 -11.59 -1.37 37.03
N GLU A 365 -12.03 -2.61 36.88
CA GLU A 365 -11.21 -3.81 36.99
C GLU A 365 -10.44 -4.09 35.70
N GLU A 366 -9.27 -4.67 35.86
CA GLU A 366 -8.37 -5.09 34.80
C GLU A 366 -8.79 -6.43 34.18
N ILE A 367 -8.62 -6.57 32.86
CA ILE A 367 -8.90 -7.81 32.14
C ILE A 367 -7.63 -8.65 32.13
N PRO A 368 -7.59 -9.81 32.78
CA PRO A 368 -6.41 -10.67 32.79
C PRO A 368 -6.28 -11.42 31.45
N GLU A 369 -5.07 -11.55 30.99
CA GLU A 369 -4.74 -12.39 29.83
C GLU A 369 -4.88 -13.91 30.12
N PRO A 370 -5.08 -14.74 29.08
CA PRO A 370 -5.39 -14.40 27.69
C PRO A 370 -6.84 -13.91 27.53
N HIS A 371 -7.10 -13.10 26.50
CA HIS A 371 -8.42 -12.55 26.19
C HIS A 371 -9.29 -13.56 25.41
N VAL A 372 -9.47 -14.75 25.97
CA VAL A 372 -10.32 -15.82 25.43
C VAL A 372 -11.44 -16.10 26.42
N PHE A 373 -12.61 -15.52 26.14
CA PHE A 373 -13.80 -15.62 26.99
C PHE A 373 -15.07 -15.13 26.26
N THR A 374 -16.25 -15.52 26.77
CA THR A 374 -17.52 -14.90 26.41
C THR A 374 -17.81 -13.77 27.40
N ALA A 375 -18.03 -12.56 26.92
CA ALA A 375 -18.48 -11.41 27.70
C ALA A 375 -20.00 -11.25 27.60
N TYR A 376 -20.65 -11.11 28.72
CA TYR A 376 -22.07 -10.81 28.86
C TYR A 376 -22.22 -9.35 29.25
N LEU A 377 -22.59 -8.51 28.28
CA LEU A 377 -22.92 -7.11 28.52
C LEU A 377 -24.36 -7.01 29.01
N LYS A 378 -24.54 -6.47 30.20
CA LYS A 378 -25.85 -6.20 30.79
C LYS A 378 -26.14 -4.70 30.75
N ILE A 379 -27.23 -4.31 30.10
CA ILE A 379 -27.72 -2.93 30.06
C ILE A 379 -29.17 -2.92 30.57
N GLY A 380 -29.37 -2.39 31.75
CA GLY A 380 -30.67 -2.46 32.43
C GLY A 380 -31.11 -3.90 32.69
N ALA A 381 -32.19 -4.34 32.05
CA ALA A 381 -32.73 -5.70 32.17
C ALA A 381 -32.24 -6.67 31.06
N GLU A 382 -31.59 -6.15 30.03
CA GLU A 382 -31.17 -6.94 28.89
C GLU A 382 -29.73 -7.42 29.01
N THR A 383 -29.43 -8.60 28.43
CA THR A 383 -28.10 -9.20 28.42
C THR A 383 -27.72 -9.64 27.05
N TYR A 384 -26.52 -9.26 26.60
CA TYR A 384 -25.98 -9.54 25.28
C TYR A 384 -24.66 -10.31 25.41
N ALA A 385 -24.53 -11.43 24.71
CA ALA A 385 -23.32 -12.25 24.73
C ALA A 385 -22.40 -11.89 23.56
N VAL A 386 -21.10 -11.76 23.82
CA VAL A 386 -20.06 -11.40 22.85
C VAL A 386 -18.82 -12.24 23.10
N ASP A 387 -18.36 -12.96 22.08
CA ASP A 387 -17.17 -13.79 22.18
C ASP A 387 -15.90 -12.99 21.83
N PHE A 388 -14.92 -13.08 22.72
CA PHE A 388 -13.56 -12.62 22.50
C PHE A 388 -12.64 -13.83 22.33
N VAL A 389 -11.96 -13.89 21.19
CA VAL A 389 -10.98 -14.91 20.85
C VAL A 389 -9.71 -14.19 20.42
N GLU A 390 -8.65 -14.37 21.18
CA GLU A 390 -7.34 -13.85 20.84
C GLU A 390 -6.88 -14.48 19.52
N ARG A 391 -6.76 -13.69 18.45
CA ARG A 391 -6.09 -14.13 17.24
C ARG A 391 -4.60 -14.15 17.54
N ALA A 392 -3.98 -15.33 17.52
CA ALA A 392 -2.54 -15.44 17.57
C ALA A 392 -1.94 -14.43 16.57
N GLN A 393 -1.17 -13.48 17.05
CA GLN A 393 -0.36 -12.63 16.20
C GLN A 393 0.59 -13.55 15.44
N THR A 394 0.31 -13.82 14.19
CA THR A 394 1.29 -14.39 13.26
C THR A 394 2.36 -13.34 13.08
N SER A 395 3.46 -13.49 13.81
CA SER A 395 4.71 -12.79 13.56
C SER A 395 5.14 -13.08 12.12
N HIS A 396 5.09 -12.07 11.28
CA HIS A 396 5.79 -12.05 10.00
C HIS A 396 6.72 -10.84 9.95
#